data_c7f17f80481b482fe86afd87570bb2eb
#
_entry.id   c7f17f80481b482fe86afd87570bb2eb
#
_cell.length_a   1.000
_cell.length_b   1.000
_cell.length_c   1.000
_cell.angle_alpha   90.00
_cell.angle_beta   90.00
_cell.angle_gamma   90.00
#
_symmetry.space_group_name_H-M   'P 1'
#
loop_
_entity.id
_entity.type
_entity.pdbx_description
1 polymer ?
#
loop_
_entity_poly.entity_id
_entity_poly.type
_entity_poly.pdbx_seq_one_letter_code
_entity_poly.pdbx_strand_id
1 'polypeptide(L)'
;LISNEEGYFELIPEQFNIGDTLFVSSLGFKTKRIPLDFLTDSIIRLKQESITLKNVIVTNKQLTSLEIIKRVKQNLDSNYNREISEFKLFFRQDYSQTNEEFTLNKFKSSIKDLNSEVMDNILDNLPKKSKSELESLSYYYLNNELDNPKIKLIKSRRTNDDNSSDLSKSLGEKLEASLKENLKSSSYFKIRSGWIPFSLDLSINGLWDIDSTDVDQIKKIKDEEIKRKENFAKGQIGRIQNVYKKSFLDPSSELNFILKSKNYIFSNPELLYLENDLVYVINCLPKKSDKFKATLYINSEDFAVLRLDYENVKPLSKFKLLGVSVSSYLEKGRMRFSKLGGEKYNLSYFQSTRGNSVSIKRPFKIIEKNKVVKGRNKQNQISAKLNFSTRSIYNKELQVFKIRNIDSKEFQGINEENQVLPEYLKEFKTNFWDEFEDE
;
A
#
# COMPACT_ATOMS: atom_id res chain seq x y z
N LEU A 1 20.44 -4.62 -4.88
CA LEU A 1 19.46 -4.57 -6.00
C LEU A 1 18.27 -5.44 -5.67
N ILE A 2 17.05 -4.95 -5.90
CA ILE A 2 15.80 -5.71 -5.75
C ILE A 2 15.09 -5.68 -7.09
N SER A 3 14.70 -6.87 -7.60
CA SER A 3 13.90 -6.93 -8.83
C SER A 3 12.48 -6.39 -8.60
N ASN A 4 11.85 -5.90 -9.69
CA ASN A 4 10.42 -5.56 -9.66
C ASN A 4 9.54 -6.83 -9.59
N GLU A 5 8.21 -6.66 -9.56
CA GLU A 5 7.25 -7.78 -9.49
C GLU A 5 7.35 -8.77 -10.67
N GLU A 6 7.80 -8.30 -11.84
CA GLU A 6 8.00 -9.10 -13.04
C GLU A 6 9.39 -9.74 -13.09
N GLY A 7 10.25 -9.46 -12.10
CA GLY A 7 11.59 -10.00 -11.99
C GLY A 7 12.66 -9.22 -12.73
N TYR A 8 12.35 -8.03 -13.25
CA TYR A 8 13.34 -7.18 -13.91
C TYR A 8 14.20 -6.43 -12.91
N PHE A 9 15.49 -6.39 -13.16
CA PHE A 9 16.47 -5.54 -12.48
C PHE A 9 17.49 -5.06 -13.51
N GLU A 10 18.18 -3.98 -13.23
CA GLU A 10 19.20 -3.41 -14.10
C GLU A 10 20.54 -3.41 -13.39
N LEU A 11 21.58 -3.80 -14.11
CA LEU A 11 22.98 -3.70 -13.68
C LEU A 11 23.62 -2.57 -14.51
N ILE A 12 24.16 -1.58 -13.85
CA ILE A 12 24.87 -0.48 -14.49
C ILE A 12 26.36 -0.84 -14.52
N PRO A 13 26.94 -1.10 -15.70
CA PRO A 13 28.31 -1.61 -15.81
C PRO A 13 29.38 -0.75 -15.16
N GLU A 14 29.16 0.58 -15.10
CA GLU A 14 30.10 1.54 -14.53
C GLU A 14 30.21 1.44 -12.98
N GLN A 15 29.29 0.74 -12.33
CA GLN A 15 29.25 0.59 -10.86
C GLN A 15 29.96 -0.65 -10.35
N PHE A 16 30.49 -1.50 -11.25
CA PHE A 16 31.10 -2.77 -10.87
C PHE A 16 32.56 -2.83 -11.32
N ASN A 17 33.38 -3.53 -10.51
CA ASN A 17 34.77 -3.77 -10.83
C ASN A 17 34.95 -5.14 -11.52
N ILE A 18 36.00 -5.25 -12.29
CA ILE A 18 36.40 -6.54 -12.87
C ILE A 18 36.64 -7.54 -11.73
N GLY A 19 35.92 -8.68 -11.79
CA GLY A 19 36.00 -9.74 -10.77
C GLY A 19 34.86 -9.71 -9.74
N ASP A 20 33.95 -8.73 -9.78
CA ASP A 20 32.77 -8.71 -8.92
C ASP A 20 31.80 -9.87 -9.24
N THR A 21 31.09 -10.32 -8.23
CA THR A 21 30.17 -11.46 -8.34
C THR A 21 28.75 -11.05 -7.96
N LEU A 22 27.82 -11.22 -8.90
CA LEU A 22 26.40 -11.04 -8.65
C LEU A 22 25.82 -12.24 -7.88
N PHE A 23 25.19 -11.97 -6.75
CA PHE A 23 24.46 -12.95 -5.97
C PHE A 23 22.96 -12.75 -6.22
N VAL A 24 22.33 -13.70 -6.88
CA VAL A 24 20.88 -13.67 -7.10
C VAL A 24 20.22 -14.68 -6.20
N SER A 25 19.39 -14.21 -5.28
CA SER A 25 18.67 -15.05 -4.33
C SER A 25 17.17 -14.78 -4.40
N SER A 26 16.38 -15.83 -4.28
CA SER A 26 14.94 -15.76 -4.10
C SER A 26 14.50 -16.89 -3.19
N LEU A 27 13.44 -16.66 -2.43
CA LEU A 27 12.97 -17.66 -1.47
C LEU A 27 12.43 -18.90 -2.17
N GLY A 28 12.92 -20.09 -1.76
CA GLY A 28 12.59 -21.37 -2.40
C GLY A 28 13.44 -21.69 -3.63
N PHE A 29 14.47 -20.89 -3.89
CA PHE A 29 15.42 -21.10 -4.96
C PHE A 29 16.86 -21.08 -4.45
N LYS A 30 17.71 -21.86 -5.08
CA LYS A 30 19.14 -21.87 -4.78
C LYS A 30 19.77 -20.56 -5.20
N THR A 31 20.48 -19.89 -4.27
CA THR A 31 21.24 -18.68 -4.57
C THR A 31 22.22 -18.96 -5.70
N LYS A 32 22.15 -18.19 -6.77
CA LYS A 32 23.04 -18.29 -7.92
C LYS A 32 24.11 -17.21 -7.79
N ARG A 33 25.37 -17.63 -7.90
CA ARG A 33 26.54 -16.76 -7.96
C ARG A 33 26.99 -16.67 -9.41
N ILE A 34 27.11 -15.46 -9.92
CA ILE A 34 27.50 -15.20 -11.31
C ILE A 34 28.62 -14.15 -11.28
N PRO A 35 29.87 -14.53 -11.61
CA PRO A 35 30.89 -13.50 -11.83
C PRO A 35 30.43 -12.58 -12.97
N LEU A 36 30.50 -11.28 -12.79
CA LEU A 36 29.98 -10.32 -13.77
C LEU A 36 30.67 -10.42 -15.13
N ASP A 37 31.94 -10.82 -15.14
CA ASP A 37 32.70 -11.06 -16.37
C ASP A 37 32.12 -12.18 -17.26
N PHE A 38 31.29 -13.06 -16.69
CA PHE A 38 30.64 -14.19 -17.39
C PHE A 38 29.11 -13.99 -17.53
N LEU A 39 28.60 -12.78 -17.23
CA LEU A 39 27.19 -12.49 -17.40
C LEU A 39 26.88 -12.18 -18.87
N THR A 40 26.55 -13.21 -19.64
CA THR A 40 26.18 -13.07 -21.06
C THR A 40 24.70 -13.11 -21.33
N ASP A 41 23.92 -13.62 -20.38
CA ASP A 41 22.48 -13.79 -20.52
C ASP A 41 21.68 -12.66 -19.87
N SER A 42 20.71 -12.12 -20.59
CA SER A 42 19.75 -11.15 -20.06
C SER A 42 18.70 -11.78 -19.13
N ILE A 43 18.63 -13.11 -19.02
CA ILE A 43 17.68 -13.85 -18.17
C ILE A 43 18.43 -14.75 -17.21
N ILE A 44 18.31 -14.47 -15.92
CA ILE A 44 18.86 -15.31 -14.87
C ILE A 44 17.80 -16.28 -14.36
N ARG A 45 17.97 -17.56 -14.64
CA ARG A 45 17.09 -18.61 -14.10
C ARG A 45 17.67 -19.17 -12.82
N LEU A 46 16.85 -19.14 -11.75
CA LEU A 46 17.15 -19.80 -10.49
C LEU A 46 16.61 -21.22 -10.50
N LYS A 47 17.38 -22.15 -9.96
CA LYS A 47 16.90 -23.52 -9.74
C LYS A 47 16.08 -23.55 -8.46
N GLN A 48 14.91 -24.15 -8.52
CA GLN A 48 14.12 -24.42 -7.34
C GLN A 48 14.95 -25.29 -6.39
N GLU A 49 15.12 -24.85 -5.16
CA GLU A 49 15.76 -25.63 -4.13
C GLU A 49 14.70 -26.51 -3.50
N SER A 50 14.69 -27.78 -3.85
CA SER A 50 14.02 -28.76 -3.01
C SER A 50 14.82 -28.80 -1.70
N ILE A 51 14.22 -28.33 -0.63
CA ILE A 51 14.83 -28.39 0.70
C ILE A 51 14.92 -29.86 1.06
N THR A 52 16.06 -30.45 0.73
CA THR A 52 16.38 -31.80 1.17
C THR A 52 16.64 -31.71 2.66
N LEU A 53 15.74 -32.26 3.46
CA LEU A 53 15.90 -32.42 4.89
C LEU A 53 17.24 -33.11 5.18
N LYS A 54 18.26 -32.32 5.51
CA LYS A 54 19.49 -32.87 6.08
C LYS A 54 19.17 -33.26 7.51
N ASN A 55 19.09 -34.58 7.75
CA ASN A 55 18.98 -35.25 9.05
C ASN A 55 17.96 -34.67 10.01
N VAL A 56 16.83 -35.36 10.13
CA VAL A 56 15.90 -35.22 11.24
C VAL A 56 16.70 -35.58 12.53
N ILE A 57 17.01 -34.59 13.32
CA ILE A 57 17.45 -34.86 14.72
C ILE A 57 16.22 -35.36 15.45
N VAL A 58 16.11 -36.69 15.59
CA VAL A 58 15.09 -37.32 16.39
C VAL A 58 15.42 -37.04 17.86
N THR A 59 14.88 -35.95 18.39
CA THR A 59 14.87 -35.75 19.84
C THR A 59 13.79 -36.66 20.41
N ASN A 60 14.06 -37.35 21.53
CA ASN A 60 13.17 -38.28 22.18
C ASN A 60 11.82 -37.70 22.66
N LYS A 61 11.54 -36.44 22.40
CA LYS A 61 10.30 -35.74 22.71
C LYS A 61 9.98 -34.72 21.60
N GLN A 62 9.17 -35.13 20.66
CA GLN A 62 8.61 -34.20 19.68
C GLN A 62 7.65 -33.24 20.42
N LEU A 63 7.96 -31.94 20.35
CA LEU A 63 7.06 -30.92 20.85
C LEU A 63 5.80 -30.87 19.98
N THR A 64 4.65 -30.78 20.61
CA THR A 64 3.41 -30.51 19.90
C THR A 64 3.35 -29.05 19.45
N SER A 65 2.57 -28.75 18.40
CA SER A 65 2.38 -27.38 17.92
C SER A 65 1.89 -26.44 19.02
N LEU A 66 1.03 -26.91 19.90
CA LEU A 66 0.54 -26.10 21.04
C LEU A 66 1.64 -25.78 22.05
N GLU A 67 2.54 -26.71 22.31
CA GLU A 67 3.70 -26.47 23.17
C GLU A 67 4.66 -25.46 22.54
N ILE A 68 4.91 -25.57 21.22
CA ILE A 68 5.74 -24.60 20.49
C ILE A 68 5.10 -23.21 20.53
N ILE A 69 3.81 -23.07 20.21
CA ILE A 69 3.09 -21.79 20.27
C ILE A 69 3.09 -21.20 21.69
N LYS A 70 2.98 -22.04 22.72
CA LYS A 70 3.09 -21.59 24.11
C LYS A 70 4.47 -21.01 24.40
N ARG A 71 5.56 -21.65 23.93
CA ARG A 71 6.93 -21.16 24.08
C ARG A 71 7.15 -19.86 23.30
N VAL A 72 6.65 -19.77 22.06
CA VAL A 72 6.65 -18.50 21.31
C VAL A 72 6.03 -17.38 22.14
N LYS A 73 4.82 -17.63 22.70
CA LYS A 73 4.12 -16.64 23.52
C LYS A 73 4.90 -16.22 24.76
N GLN A 74 5.57 -17.16 25.41
CA GLN A 74 6.38 -16.90 26.62
C GLN A 74 7.63 -16.06 26.32
N ASN A 75 8.17 -16.18 25.10
CA ASN A 75 9.42 -15.56 24.69
C ASN A 75 9.22 -14.28 23.86
N LEU A 76 7.98 -13.76 23.72
CA LEU A 76 7.71 -12.56 22.90
C LEU A 76 8.54 -11.34 23.37
N ASP A 77 8.59 -11.07 24.67
CA ASP A 77 9.27 -9.87 25.19
C ASP A 77 10.80 -10.03 25.25
N SER A 78 11.30 -11.25 25.39
CA SER A 78 12.74 -11.53 25.32
C SER A 78 13.26 -11.51 23.89
N ASN A 79 12.49 -12.04 22.93
CA ASN A 79 12.94 -12.20 21.56
C ASN A 79 12.78 -10.94 20.72
N TYR A 80 11.70 -10.17 20.92
CA TYR A 80 11.43 -9.02 20.06
C TYR A 80 11.77 -7.69 20.70
N ASN A 81 12.32 -6.79 19.90
CA ASN A 81 12.67 -5.46 20.36
C ASN A 81 11.42 -4.63 20.72
N ARG A 82 11.44 -4.03 21.91
CA ARG A 82 10.41 -3.11 22.41
C ARG A 82 10.94 -1.72 22.70
N GLU A 83 12.25 -1.53 22.55
CA GLU A 83 12.94 -0.27 22.83
C GLU A 83 12.58 0.79 21.79
N ILE A 84 12.78 2.05 22.15
CA ILE A 84 12.67 3.16 21.23
C ILE A 84 13.74 2.98 20.16
N SER A 85 13.34 3.00 18.90
CA SER A 85 14.25 2.65 17.81
C SER A 85 14.08 3.57 16.61
N GLU A 86 15.21 3.82 15.96
CA GLU A 86 15.32 4.42 14.63
C GLU A 86 15.48 3.33 13.59
N PHE A 87 14.71 3.42 12.51
CA PHE A 87 14.73 2.49 11.38
C PHE A 87 15.08 3.27 10.11
N LYS A 88 16.15 2.91 9.40
CA LYS A 88 16.34 3.31 8.00
C LYS A 88 15.56 2.32 7.17
N LEU A 89 14.53 2.77 6.46
CA LEU A 89 13.62 1.89 5.74
C LEU A 89 13.17 2.45 4.39
N PHE A 90 12.89 1.53 3.49
CA PHE A 90 12.23 1.76 2.22
C PHE A 90 10.78 1.28 2.31
N PHE A 91 9.87 2.08 1.79
CA PHE A 91 8.45 1.73 1.70
C PHE A 91 7.94 1.97 0.28
N ARG A 92 7.35 0.92 -0.32
CA ARG A 92 6.68 0.96 -1.62
C ARG A 92 5.21 0.65 -1.45
N GLN A 93 4.39 1.35 -2.20
CA GLN A 93 2.98 1.07 -2.35
C GLN A 93 2.58 1.17 -3.82
N ASP A 94 2.05 0.08 -4.37
CA ASP A 94 1.48 0.02 -5.71
C ASP A 94 -0.04 -0.01 -5.60
N TYR A 95 -0.67 0.71 -6.48
CA TYR A 95 -2.11 0.68 -6.67
C TYR A 95 -2.41 0.42 -8.12
N SER A 96 -3.22 -0.60 -8.38
CA SER A 96 -3.77 -0.85 -9.71
C SER A 96 -5.29 -0.94 -9.63
N GLN A 97 -5.96 -0.34 -10.60
CA GLN A 97 -7.40 -0.38 -10.73
C GLN A 97 -7.78 -0.86 -12.12
N THR A 98 -8.77 -1.73 -12.18
CA THR A 98 -9.42 -2.17 -13.44
C THR A 98 -10.87 -1.77 -13.37
N ASN A 99 -11.31 -0.96 -14.33
CA ASN A 99 -12.71 -0.61 -14.54
C ASN A 99 -13.36 -1.73 -15.38
N GLU A 100 -14.23 -2.53 -14.74
CA GLU A 100 -14.89 -3.67 -15.37
C GLU A 100 -16.14 -3.26 -16.16
N GLU A 101 -16.87 -2.28 -15.62
CA GLU A 101 -18.09 -1.74 -16.22
C GLU A 101 -18.19 -0.24 -15.89
N PHE A 102 -18.43 0.58 -16.89
CA PHE A 102 -18.79 1.98 -16.67
C PHE A 102 -19.75 2.44 -17.79
N THR A 103 -21.04 2.49 -17.49
CA THR A 103 -22.06 2.94 -18.41
C THR A 103 -23.06 3.87 -17.75
N LEU A 104 -23.53 4.85 -18.49
CA LEU A 104 -24.59 5.77 -18.09
C LEU A 104 -25.82 5.55 -18.96
N ASN A 105 -26.74 4.72 -18.48
CA ASN A 105 -28.01 4.49 -19.20
C ASN A 105 -29.02 5.59 -18.90
N LYS A 106 -29.86 5.90 -19.88
CA LYS A 106 -30.94 6.90 -19.79
C LYS A 106 -30.38 8.28 -19.34
N PHE A 107 -29.23 8.67 -19.89
CA PHE A 107 -28.63 9.96 -19.62
C PHE A 107 -29.53 11.09 -20.10
N LYS A 108 -29.74 12.10 -19.28
CA LYS A 108 -30.47 13.34 -19.58
C LYS A 108 -29.79 14.50 -18.88
N SER A 109 -29.50 15.56 -19.63
CA SER A 109 -28.91 16.79 -19.12
C SER A 109 -29.70 17.99 -19.58
N SER A 110 -29.79 19.03 -18.77
CA SER A 110 -30.27 20.35 -19.18
C SER A 110 -29.13 21.33 -19.49
N ILE A 111 -27.89 20.89 -19.31
CA ILE A 111 -26.69 21.67 -19.67
C ILE A 111 -26.53 21.58 -21.17
N LYS A 112 -26.44 22.74 -21.81
CA LYS A 112 -26.18 22.83 -23.26
C LYS A 112 -24.83 22.12 -23.53
N ASP A 113 -24.72 21.45 -24.66
CA ASP A 113 -23.53 20.72 -25.11
C ASP A 113 -23.12 19.49 -24.28
N LEU A 114 -23.84 19.18 -23.20
CA LEU A 114 -23.64 17.96 -22.42
C LEU A 114 -24.80 16.97 -22.66
N ASN A 115 -24.73 16.24 -23.78
CA ASN A 115 -25.71 15.25 -24.20
C ASN A 115 -25.21 13.81 -24.00
N SER A 116 -26.00 12.79 -24.35
CA SER A 116 -25.60 11.37 -24.22
C SER A 116 -24.43 11.01 -25.10
N GLU A 117 -24.33 11.53 -26.32
CA GLU A 117 -23.24 11.25 -27.25
C GLU A 117 -21.87 11.73 -26.70
N VAL A 118 -21.83 12.95 -26.15
CA VAL A 118 -20.64 13.50 -25.49
C VAL A 118 -20.24 12.64 -24.27
N MET A 119 -21.24 12.20 -23.49
CA MET A 119 -20.96 11.34 -22.33
C MET A 119 -20.48 9.96 -22.72
N ASP A 120 -21.07 9.34 -23.72
CA ASP A 120 -20.64 8.03 -24.24
C ASP A 120 -19.20 8.13 -24.78
N ASN A 121 -18.88 9.19 -25.51
CA ASN A 121 -17.53 9.44 -26.01
C ASN A 121 -16.51 9.63 -24.87
N ILE A 122 -16.87 10.33 -23.79
CA ILE A 122 -16.03 10.45 -22.58
C ILE A 122 -15.81 9.08 -21.95
N LEU A 123 -16.87 8.28 -21.79
CA LEU A 123 -16.81 6.97 -21.14
C LEU A 123 -15.98 5.96 -21.94
N ASP A 124 -16.09 5.95 -23.25
CA ASP A 124 -15.35 5.06 -24.16
C ASP A 124 -13.85 5.34 -24.14
N ASN A 125 -13.47 6.57 -23.82
CA ASN A 125 -12.07 7.00 -23.71
C ASN A 125 -11.52 6.97 -22.28
N LEU A 126 -12.31 6.56 -21.29
CA LEU A 126 -11.80 6.35 -19.95
C LEU A 126 -10.83 5.15 -19.89
N PRO A 127 -9.73 5.27 -19.17
CA PRO A 127 -8.77 4.18 -19.06
C PRO A 127 -9.42 2.95 -18.40
N LYS A 128 -9.32 1.80 -19.08
CA LYS A 128 -9.77 0.53 -18.50
C LYS A 128 -8.91 0.08 -17.33
N LYS A 129 -7.64 0.46 -17.33
CA LYS A 129 -6.69 0.17 -16.26
C LYS A 129 -5.92 1.42 -15.90
N SER A 130 -5.60 1.57 -14.63
CA SER A 130 -4.70 2.61 -14.13
C SER A 130 -3.75 1.99 -13.09
N LYS A 131 -2.51 2.42 -13.10
CA LYS A 131 -1.48 2.02 -12.13
C LYS A 131 -0.84 3.28 -11.54
N SER A 132 -0.55 3.25 -10.26
CA SER A 132 0.21 4.29 -9.57
C SER A 132 1.13 3.62 -8.56
N GLU A 133 2.37 4.06 -8.51
CA GLU A 133 3.38 3.59 -7.59
C GLU A 133 3.89 4.75 -6.75
N LEU A 134 4.08 4.51 -5.47
CA LEU A 134 4.65 5.46 -4.52
C LEU A 134 5.75 4.78 -3.74
N GLU A 135 6.95 5.33 -3.78
CA GLU A 135 8.10 4.87 -3.04
C GLU A 135 8.65 5.97 -2.14
N SER A 136 9.21 5.58 -1.02
CA SER A 136 9.87 6.48 -0.09
C SER A 136 11.01 5.80 0.67
N LEU A 137 12.12 6.50 0.81
CA LEU A 137 13.21 6.19 1.74
C LEU A 137 13.11 7.14 2.92
N SER A 138 13.21 6.62 4.14
CA SER A 138 13.02 7.42 5.35
C SER A 138 13.78 6.86 6.55
N TYR A 139 14.04 7.75 7.51
CA TYR A 139 14.21 7.36 8.90
C TYR A 139 12.85 7.38 9.59
N TYR A 140 12.46 6.26 10.18
CA TYR A 140 11.23 6.11 10.94
C TYR A 140 11.58 5.82 12.39
N TYR A 141 10.94 6.52 13.31
CA TYR A 141 11.21 6.45 14.73
C TYR A 141 9.99 5.93 15.45
N LEU A 142 10.13 4.80 16.10
CA LEU A 142 9.05 4.14 16.82
C LEU A 142 9.32 4.17 18.32
N ASN A 143 8.37 4.73 19.06
CA ASN A 143 8.27 4.59 20.49
C ASN A 143 6.99 3.81 20.80
N ASN A 144 7.15 2.55 21.19
CA ASN A 144 6.03 1.65 21.45
C ASN A 144 5.15 2.09 22.64
N GLU A 145 5.72 2.85 23.60
CA GLU A 145 4.99 3.31 24.78
C GLU A 145 4.07 4.50 24.47
N LEU A 146 4.51 5.40 23.59
CA LEU A 146 3.81 6.65 23.33
C LEU A 146 2.82 6.59 22.16
N ASP A 147 2.83 5.51 21.35
CA ASP A 147 2.07 5.39 20.08
C ASP A 147 2.17 6.68 19.20
N ASN A 148 3.30 7.35 19.26
CA ASN A 148 3.57 8.60 18.57
C ASN A 148 4.84 8.48 17.72
N PRO A 149 4.80 7.75 16.61
CA PRO A 149 5.95 7.61 15.72
C PRO A 149 6.28 8.93 15.02
N LYS A 150 7.56 9.12 14.73
CA LYS A 150 8.08 10.25 13.94
C LYS A 150 8.69 9.75 12.65
N ILE A 151 8.84 10.64 11.66
CA ILE A 151 9.46 10.32 10.37
C ILE A 151 10.32 11.48 9.88
N LYS A 152 11.44 11.12 9.26
CA LYS A 152 12.24 12.03 8.43
C LYS A 152 12.33 11.42 7.05
N LEU A 153 11.58 11.98 6.11
CA LEU A 153 11.63 11.55 4.71
C LEU A 153 12.94 12.02 4.07
N ILE A 154 13.66 11.10 3.44
CA ILE A 154 14.92 11.38 2.75
C ILE A 154 14.60 11.69 1.29
N LYS A 155 13.89 10.78 0.62
CA LYS A 155 13.53 10.88 -0.80
C LYS A 155 12.24 10.11 -1.06
N SER A 156 11.46 10.58 -2.02
CA SER A 156 10.23 9.90 -2.43
C SER A 156 9.94 10.14 -3.90
N ARG A 157 9.37 9.15 -4.58
CA ARG A 157 8.87 9.30 -5.94
C ARG A 157 7.46 8.74 -6.08
N ARG A 158 6.75 9.28 -7.06
CA ARG A 158 5.48 8.75 -7.52
C ARG A 158 5.50 8.59 -9.04
N THR A 159 5.16 7.40 -9.49
CA THR A 159 4.99 7.09 -10.90
C THR A 159 3.52 6.79 -11.15
N ASN A 160 2.94 7.38 -12.18
CA ASN A 160 1.59 7.09 -12.62
C ASN A 160 1.66 6.55 -14.06
N ASP A 161 0.80 5.61 -14.39
CA ASP A 161 0.66 5.14 -15.76
C ASP A 161 -0.04 6.23 -16.60
N ASP A 162 0.76 6.95 -17.38
CA ASP A 162 0.33 8.14 -18.15
C ASP A 162 -0.37 7.80 -19.48
N ASN A 163 -0.50 6.51 -19.84
CA ASN A 163 -1.16 6.11 -21.11
C ASN A 163 -2.64 6.54 -21.21
N SER A 164 -3.20 7.07 -20.13
CA SER A 164 -4.57 7.59 -20.08
C SER A 164 -4.63 9.12 -20.01
N SER A 165 -3.49 9.83 -19.87
CA SER A 165 -3.52 11.20 -19.37
C SER A 165 -3.89 12.25 -20.43
N ASP A 166 -3.44 12.12 -21.68
CA ASP A 166 -3.61 13.21 -22.65
C ASP A 166 -5.04 13.27 -23.23
N LEU A 167 -5.64 12.11 -23.51
CA LEU A 167 -7.04 12.05 -23.95
C LEU A 167 -8.01 12.37 -22.79
N SER A 168 -7.80 11.83 -21.63
CA SER A 168 -8.63 12.13 -20.45
C SER A 168 -8.45 13.56 -19.96
N LYS A 169 -7.26 14.17 -20.07
CA LYS A 169 -7.05 15.61 -19.84
C LYS A 169 -7.84 16.45 -20.85
N SER A 170 -7.69 16.19 -22.13
CA SER A 170 -8.38 16.94 -23.19
C SER A 170 -9.90 16.85 -23.06
N LEU A 171 -10.43 15.66 -22.71
CA LEU A 171 -11.86 15.47 -22.44
C LEU A 171 -12.30 16.13 -21.13
N GLY A 172 -11.45 16.06 -20.09
CA GLY A 172 -11.64 16.78 -18.84
C GLY A 172 -11.69 18.27 -19.02
N GLU A 173 -10.78 18.85 -19.78
CA GLU A 173 -10.72 20.28 -20.11
C GLU A 173 -11.96 20.74 -20.89
N LYS A 174 -12.40 19.95 -21.89
CA LYS A 174 -13.65 20.24 -22.63
C LYS A 174 -14.90 20.18 -21.71
N LEU A 175 -14.96 19.19 -20.84
CA LEU A 175 -16.04 19.08 -19.86
C LEU A 175 -16.01 20.26 -18.89
N GLU A 176 -14.83 20.62 -18.39
CA GLU A 176 -14.63 21.76 -17.50
C GLU A 176 -15.01 23.09 -18.16
N ALA A 177 -14.61 23.31 -19.40
CA ALA A 177 -14.99 24.51 -20.18
C ALA A 177 -16.52 24.59 -20.35
N SER A 178 -17.16 23.47 -20.75
CA SER A 178 -18.62 23.40 -20.88
C SER A 178 -19.34 23.65 -19.55
N LEU A 179 -18.79 23.13 -18.44
CA LEU A 179 -19.33 23.38 -17.10
C LEU A 179 -19.14 24.84 -16.67
N LYS A 180 -17.97 25.45 -16.93
CA LYS A 180 -17.70 26.88 -16.61
C LYS A 180 -18.65 27.82 -17.35
N GLU A 181 -18.94 27.55 -18.63
CA GLU A 181 -19.89 28.37 -19.40
C GLU A 181 -21.34 28.27 -18.91
N ASN A 182 -21.76 27.08 -18.48
CA ASN A 182 -23.16 26.79 -18.20
C ASN A 182 -23.54 26.86 -16.70
N LEU A 183 -22.55 26.81 -15.81
CA LEU A 183 -22.77 26.84 -14.36
C LEU A 183 -22.44 28.22 -13.79
N LYS A 184 -23.13 28.62 -12.75
CA LYS A 184 -22.88 29.89 -12.03
C LYS A 184 -21.91 29.67 -10.87
N SER A 185 -20.96 30.59 -10.68
CA SER A 185 -19.92 30.51 -9.64
C SER A 185 -20.46 30.37 -8.21
N SER A 186 -21.67 30.89 -7.93
CA SER A 186 -22.33 30.80 -6.62
C SER A 186 -23.28 29.60 -6.49
N SER A 187 -23.21 28.64 -7.42
CA SER A 187 -24.08 27.47 -7.42
C SER A 187 -23.59 26.41 -6.43
N TYR A 188 -24.53 25.65 -5.88
CA TYR A 188 -24.28 24.43 -5.12
C TYR A 188 -25.08 23.27 -5.72
N PHE A 189 -24.62 22.04 -5.48
CA PHE A 189 -25.19 20.86 -6.10
C PHE A 189 -25.87 19.96 -5.08
N LYS A 190 -27.06 19.46 -5.46
CA LYS A 190 -27.75 18.39 -4.72
C LYS A 190 -27.69 17.11 -5.51
N ILE A 191 -27.08 16.08 -4.91
CA ILE A 191 -27.04 14.75 -5.49
C ILE A 191 -28.16 13.91 -4.88
N ARG A 192 -28.93 13.23 -5.71
CA ARG A 192 -29.96 12.25 -5.31
C ARG A 192 -29.67 10.91 -5.94
N SER A 193 -29.77 9.84 -5.18
CA SER A 193 -29.67 8.47 -5.70
C SER A 193 -30.86 7.64 -5.23
N GLY A 194 -31.84 7.50 -6.11
CA GLY A 194 -33.12 6.87 -5.78
C GLY A 194 -33.87 7.65 -4.69
N TRP A 195 -34.31 6.97 -3.64
CA TRP A 195 -35.07 7.53 -2.52
C TRP A 195 -34.17 8.16 -1.43
N ILE A 196 -32.86 8.01 -1.53
CA ILE A 196 -31.91 8.51 -0.55
C ILE A 196 -31.43 9.91 -0.96
N PRO A 197 -31.75 10.97 -0.22
CA PRO A 197 -31.20 12.29 -0.46
C PRO A 197 -29.76 12.34 0.11
N PHE A 198 -28.76 12.36 -0.75
CA PHE A 198 -27.42 12.83 -0.37
C PHE A 198 -27.32 14.31 -0.70
N SER A 199 -27.12 15.16 0.30
CA SER A 199 -26.71 16.53 0.08
C SER A 199 -25.20 16.61 0.26
N LEU A 200 -24.44 16.51 -0.83
CA LEU A 200 -23.07 16.96 -0.86
C LEU A 200 -23.08 18.42 -1.32
N ASP A 201 -22.75 19.33 -0.44
CA ASP A 201 -22.44 20.71 -0.82
C ASP A 201 -21.04 20.73 -1.43
N LEU A 202 -20.94 20.43 -2.70
CA LEU A 202 -19.72 20.64 -3.48
C LEU A 202 -19.70 22.12 -3.90
N SER A 203 -18.92 22.95 -3.22
CA SER A 203 -18.57 24.27 -3.70
C SER A 203 -17.48 24.15 -4.77
N ILE A 204 -17.69 24.71 -5.95
CA ILE A 204 -16.74 24.64 -7.08
C ILE A 204 -15.71 25.79 -6.99
N ASN A 205 -15.40 26.28 -5.81
CA ASN A 205 -14.48 27.42 -5.64
C ASN A 205 -13.05 27.16 -6.15
N GLY A 206 -12.70 25.91 -6.50
CA GLY A 206 -11.42 25.55 -7.11
C GLY A 206 -11.39 25.60 -8.64
N LEU A 207 -12.52 25.85 -9.32
CA LEU A 207 -12.60 25.93 -10.78
C LEU A 207 -12.34 27.33 -11.36
N TRP A 208 -12.15 28.34 -10.51
CA TRP A 208 -11.97 29.75 -10.93
C TRP A 208 -10.57 30.21 -10.61
N ASP A 209 -9.91 30.82 -11.60
CA ASP A 209 -8.48 31.18 -11.62
C ASP A 209 -7.96 31.91 -10.38
N ILE A 210 -6.74 31.54 -9.99
CA ILE A 210 -5.92 32.21 -8.99
C ILE A 210 -5.04 33.21 -9.75
N ASP A 211 -5.17 34.49 -9.49
CA ASP A 211 -4.26 35.53 -10.04
C ASP A 211 -2.92 35.46 -9.29
N SER A 212 -1.84 35.13 -10.01
CA SER A 212 -0.52 34.79 -9.43
C SER A 212 0.39 35.98 -9.09
N THR A 213 -0.12 37.20 -9.15
CA THR A 213 0.70 38.43 -8.98
C THR A 213 0.63 39.07 -7.60
N ASP A 214 -0.21 38.56 -6.69
CA ASP A 214 -0.41 39.13 -5.35
C ASP A 214 0.54 38.49 -4.32
N VAL A 215 1.25 39.31 -3.53
CA VAL A 215 2.20 38.90 -2.48
C VAL A 215 1.54 38.04 -1.39
N ASP A 216 0.29 38.29 -1.06
CA ASP A 216 -0.48 37.48 -0.11
C ASP A 216 -0.80 36.09 -0.69
N GLN A 217 -0.91 35.95 -1.98
CA GLN A 217 -1.07 34.66 -2.65
C GLN A 217 0.23 33.87 -2.68
N ILE A 218 1.40 34.50 -2.89
CA ILE A 218 2.70 33.84 -2.80
C ILE A 218 2.93 33.26 -1.39
N LYS A 219 2.53 33.98 -0.34
CA LYS A 219 2.60 33.48 1.03
C LYS A 219 1.66 32.31 1.23
N LYS A 220 0.41 32.39 0.73
CA LYS A 220 -0.55 31.26 0.78
C LYS A 220 -0.03 30.03 0.05
N ILE A 221 0.60 30.18 -1.13
CA ILE A 221 1.17 29.07 -1.90
C ILE A 221 2.30 28.39 -1.10
N LYS A 222 3.18 29.16 -0.46
CA LYS A 222 4.25 28.60 0.40
C LYS A 222 3.67 27.89 1.62
N ASP A 223 2.68 28.45 2.29
CA ASP A 223 2.00 27.84 3.44
C ASP A 223 1.28 26.55 3.02
N GLU A 224 0.68 26.52 1.83
CA GLU A 224 0.07 25.32 1.26
C GLU A 224 1.08 24.25 0.90
N GLU A 225 2.28 24.62 0.41
CA GLU A 225 3.35 23.67 0.13
C GLU A 225 3.86 23.03 1.43
N ILE A 226 4.09 23.82 2.47
CA ILE A 226 4.49 23.31 3.79
C ILE A 226 3.44 22.33 4.31
N LYS A 227 2.17 22.69 4.28
CA LYS A 227 1.07 21.81 4.69
C LYS A 227 0.99 20.54 3.86
N ARG A 228 1.27 20.59 2.55
CA ARG A 228 1.33 19.39 1.70
C ARG A 228 2.46 18.46 2.12
N LYS A 229 3.66 18.99 2.41
CA LYS A 229 4.82 18.23 2.92
C LYS A 229 4.49 17.55 4.25
N GLU A 230 3.94 18.29 5.20
CA GLU A 230 3.51 17.74 6.49
C GLU A 230 2.45 16.65 6.35
N ASN A 231 1.42 16.89 5.53
CA ASN A 231 0.34 15.94 5.30
C ASN A 231 0.86 14.66 4.62
N PHE A 232 1.81 14.80 3.70
CA PHE A 232 2.46 13.65 3.07
C PHE A 232 3.25 12.83 4.09
N ALA A 233 4.08 13.48 4.93
CA ALA A 233 4.83 12.83 5.99
C ALA A 233 3.91 12.12 7.00
N LYS A 234 2.85 12.79 7.48
CA LYS A 234 1.82 12.18 8.34
C LYS A 234 1.15 10.97 7.66
N GLY A 235 0.90 11.07 6.35
CA GLY A 235 0.39 9.95 5.57
C GLY A 235 1.35 8.76 5.53
N GLN A 236 2.66 9.01 5.41
CA GLN A 236 3.68 7.95 5.43
C GLN A 236 3.79 7.32 6.83
N ILE A 237 3.79 8.13 7.90
CA ILE A 237 3.73 7.61 9.27
C ILE A 237 2.58 6.62 9.40
N GLY A 238 1.36 7.00 9.02
CA GLY A 238 0.19 6.14 9.14
C GLY A 238 0.30 4.85 8.31
N ARG A 239 0.91 4.91 7.12
CA ARG A 239 1.13 3.72 6.28
C ARG A 239 2.09 2.74 6.91
N ILE A 240 3.22 3.23 7.42
CA ILE A 240 4.26 2.42 8.07
C ILE A 240 3.73 1.88 9.41
N GLN A 241 3.10 2.72 10.23
CA GLN A 241 2.48 2.31 11.49
C GLN A 241 1.46 1.18 11.30
N ASN A 242 0.66 1.24 10.23
CA ASN A 242 -0.28 0.18 9.90
C ASN A 242 0.41 -1.16 9.59
N VAL A 243 1.65 -1.16 9.08
CA VAL A 243 2.44 -2.39 8.90
C VAL A 243 2.80 -2.99 10.25
N TYR A 244 3.31 -2.18 11.18
CA TYR A 244 3.64 -2.63 12.54
C TYR A 244 2.40 -3.11 13.31
N LYS A 245 1.29 -2.36 13.24
CA LYS A 245 0.00 -2.75 13.85
C LYS A 245 -0.62 -4.01 13.23
N LYS A 246 -0.26 -4.36 12.00
CA LYS A 246 -0.67 -5.62 11.37
C LYS A 246 0.12 -6.82 11.90
N SER A 247 1.30 -6.63 12.46
CA SER A 247 2.13 -7.70 13.00
C SER A 247 1.40 -8.48 14.11
N PHE A 248 1.68 -9.77 14.22
CA PHE A 248 1.20 -10.62 15.33
C PHE A 248 1.69 -10.17 16.71
N LEU A 249 2.67 -9.27 16.75
CA LEU A 249 3.19 -8.67 17.98
C LEU A 249 2.23 -7.61 18.57
N ASP A 250 1.33 -7.05 17.76
CA ASP A 250 0.32 -6.10 18.21
C ASP A 250 -0.92 -6.86 18.73
N PRO A 251 -1.35 -6.63 19.98
CA PRO A 251 -2.51 -7.31 20.55
C PRO A 251 -3.83 -7.07 19.78
N SER A 252 -3.95 -5.94 19.07
CA SER A 252 -5.13 -5.57 18.28
C SER A 252 -5.14 -6.21 16.90
N SER A 253 -4.02 -6.79 16.45
CA SER A 253 -3.88 -7.37 15.13
C SER A 253 -4.88 -8.51 14.89
N GLU A 254 -5.42 -8.60 13.67
CA GLU A 254 -6.17 -9.76 13.20
C GLU A 254 -5.26 -10.99 12.97
N LEU A 255 -3.93 -10.81 12.88
CA LEU A 255 -2.93 -11.88 12.73
C LEU A 255 -2.45 -12.41 14.08
N ASN A 256 -3.35 -12.61 15.01
CA ASN A 256 -3.06 -12.95 16.42
C ASN A 256 -2.98 -14.46 16.70
N PHE A 257 -2.37 -15.22 15.80
CA PHE A 257 -2.22 -16.69 15.89
C PHE A 257 -1.57 -17.16 17.20
N ILE A 258 -0.68 -16.36 17.76
CA ILE A 258 0.05 -16.63 18.99
C ILE A 258 -0.80 -16.26 20.21
N LEU A 259 -1.29 -15.01 20.25
CA LEU A 259 -2.02 -14.47 21.41
C LEU A 259 -3.39 -15.11 21.59
N LYS A 260 -4.09 -15.39 20.49
CA LYS A 260 -5.42 -16.04 20.48
C LYS A 260 -5.38 -17.46 19.90
N SER A 261 -4.34 -18.22 20.24
CA SER A 261 -4.09 -19.57 19.71
C SER A 261 -5.28 -20.53 19.82
N LYS A 262 -6.16 -20.35 20.81
CA LYS A 262 -7.40 -21.14 20.98
C LYS A 262 -8.36 -21.01 19.79
N ASN A 263 -8.27 -19.95 19.01
CA ASN A 263 -9.11 -19.69 17.83
C ASN A 263 -8.62 -20.42 16.58
N TYR A 264 -7.51 -21.14 16.65
CA TYR A 264 -6.86 -21.77 15.51
C TYR A 264 -6.70 -23.27 15.70
N ILE A 265 -6.63 -23.97 14.57
CA ILE A 265 -6.20 -25.36 14.46
C ILE A 265 -4.78 -25.30 13.90
N PHE A 266 -3.86 -26.00 14.53
CA PHE A 266 -2.46 -26.05 14.13
C PHE A 266 -2.16 -27.43 13.52
N SER A 267 -1.40 -27.45 12.40
CA SER A 267 -0.85 -28.69 11.85
C SER A 267 0.19 -29.29 12.80
N ASN A 268 0.57 -30.54 12.60
CA ASN A 268 1.78 -31.07 13.22
C ASN A 268 2.98 -30.22 12.78
N PRO A 269 3.96 -29.99 13.69
CA PRO A 269 5.15 -29.24 13.34
C PRO A 269 6.03 -30.05 12.39
N GLU A 270 6.53 -29.40 11.35
CA GLU A 270 7.55 -29.92 10.47
C GLU A 270 8.86 -29.18 10.75
N LEU A 271 9.99 -29.87 10.66
CA LEU A 271 11.32 -29.26 10.81
C LEU A 271 11.96 -29.07 9.45
N LEU A 272 12.45 -27.86 9.18
CA LEU A 272 13.24 -27.55 7.99
C LEU A 272 14.28 -26.47 8.30
N TYR A 273 15.23 -26.30 7.39
CA TYR A 273 16.16 -25.18 7.44
C TYR A 273 15.61 -23.99 6.64
N LEU A 274 15.55 -22.84 7.28
CA LEU A 274 15.27 -21.54 6.66
C LEU A 274 16.57 -20.75 6.71
N GLU A 275 17.22 -20.61 5.54
CA GLU A 275 18.59 -20.09 5.47
C GLU A 275 19.54 -20.94 6.32
N ASN A 276 20.03 -20.43 7.46
CA ASN A 276 20.93 -21.18 8.36
C ASN A 276 20.21 -21.66 9.64
N ASP A 277 18.96 -21.26 9.84
CA ASP A 277 18.21 -21.58 11.06
C ASP A 277 17.37 -22.85 10.89
N LEU A 278 17.43 -23.76 11.87
CA LEU A 278 16.47 -24.85 11.98
C LEU A 278 15.16 -24.32 12.53
N VAL A 279 14.06 -24.48 11.79
CA VAL A 279 12.75 -23.93 12.13
C VAL A 279 11.67 -25.00 12.18
N TYR A 280 10.73 -24.80 13.11
CA TYR A 280 9.43 -25.48 13.07
C TYR A 280 8.53 -24.74 12.10
N VAL A 281 7.89 -25.47 11.18
CA VAL A 281 6.87 -24.95 10.28
C VAL A 281 5.52 -25.44 10.75
N ILE A 282 4.61 -24.51 11.03
CA ILE A 282 3.28 -24.79 11.55
C ILE A 282 2.24 -24.03 10.73
N ASN A 283 1.29 -24.77 10.14
CA ASN A 283 0.15 -24.16 9.48
C ASN A 283 -0.97 -23.89 10.50
N CYS A 284 -1.53 -22.69 10.42
CA CYS A 284 -2.61 -22.19 11.28
C CYS A 284 -3.87 -22.03 10.46
N LEU A 285 -4.94 -22.74 10.80
CA LEU A 285 -6.26 -22.61 10.18
C LEU A 285 -7.24 -21.99 11.18
N PRO A 286 -8.01 -20.96 10.80
CA PRO A 286 -8.94 -20.31 11.71
C PRO A 286 -10.14 -21.18 12.00
N LYS A 287 -10.61 -21.12 13.26
CA LYS A 287 -11.91 -21.65 13.68
C LYS A 287 -12.94 -20.52 13.55
N LYS A 288 -14.16 -20.85 13.06
CA LYS A 288 -15.35 -19.97 13.10
C LYS A 288 -15.16 -18.55 12.53
N SER A 289 -14.95 -17.54 13.40
CA SER A 289 -15.04 -16.12 13.07
C SER A 289 -13.75 -15.51 12.53
N ASP A 290 -12.61 -16.06 12.89
CA ASP A 290 -11.32 -15.54 12.43
C ASP A 290 -11.18 -15.67 10.91
N LYS A 291 -10.44 -14.74 10.30
CA LYS A 291 -10.46 -14.54 8.86
C LYS A 291 -9.20 -15.00 8.15
N PHE A 292 -8.10 -15.20 8.89
CA PHE A 292 -6.80 -15.49 8.30
C PHE A 292 -6.31 -16.90 8.62
N LYS A 293 -5.77 -17.58 7.62
CA LYS A 293 -4.86 -18.72 7.76
C LYS A 293 -3.43 -18.22 7.71
N ALA A 294 -2.47 -18.98 8.25
CA ALA A 294 -1.06 -18.64 8.19
C ALA A 294 -0.15 -19.87 8.18
N THR A 295 1.09 -19.65 7.76
CA THR A 295 2.23 -20.54 7.98
C THR A 295 3.26 -19.79 8.82
N LEU A 296 3.58 -20.33 9.98
CA LEU A 296 4.60 -19.81 10.90
C LEU A 296 5.89 -20.60 10.74
N TYR A 297 7.00 -19.88 10.63
CA TYR A 297 8.37 -20.42 10.64
C TYR A 297 9.02 -19.96 11.95
N ILE A 298 9.21 -20.89 12.87
CA ILE A 298 9.59 -20.63 14.26
C ILE A 298 10.96 -21.23 14.51
N ASN A 299 11.94 -20.41 14.91
CA ASN A 299 13.28 -20.88 15.27
C ASN A 299 13.20 -21.97 16.35
N SER A 300 13.93 -23.06 16.17
CA SER A 300 13.86 -24.22 17.06
C SER A 300 14.59 -24.00 18.40
N GLU A 301 15.48 -23.03 18.48
CA GLU A 301 16.30 -22.76 19.66
C GLU A 301 15.63 -21.78 20.61
N ASP A 302 15.28 -20.57 20.10
CA ASP A 302 14.74 -19.47 20.91
C ASP A 302 13.21 -19.28 20.77
N PHE A 303 12.57 -20.04 19.87
CA PHE A 303 11.12 -19.97 19.58
C PHE A 303 10.65 -18.61 19.03
N ALA A 304 11.52 -17.86 18.39
CA ALA A 304 11.13 -16.67 17.65
C ALA A 304 10.46 -17.05 16.32
N VAL A 305 9.40 -16.35 15.95
CA VAL A 305 8.83 -16.44 14.60
C VAL A 305 9.74 -15.63 13.67
N LEU A 306 10.46 -16.31 12.77
CA LEU A 306 11.35 -15.66 11.80
C LEU A 306 10.59 -15.22 10.55
N ARG A 307 9.52 -15.96 10.21
CA ARG A 307 8.67 -15.66 9.05
C ARG A 307 7.23 -16.04 9.34
N LEU A 308 6.33 -15.22 8.84
CA LEU A 308 4.89 -15.43 8.85
C LEU A 308 4.35 -15.16 7.44
N ASP A 309 3.73 -16.16 6.82
CA ASP A 309 2.94 -16.01 5.61
C ASP A 309 1.46 -16.11 5.97
N TYR A 310 0.61 -15.20 5.47
CA TYR A 310 -0.80 -15.19 5.81
C TYR A 310 -1.70 -14.91 4.59
N GLU A 311 -2.93 -15.39 4.65
CA GLU A 311 -3.95 -15.13 3.64
C GLU A 311 -5.35 -15.23 4.26
N ASN A 312 -6.29 -14.39 3.80
CA ASN A 312 -7.66 -14.48 4.26
C ASN A 312 -8.38 -15.69 3.64
N VAL A 313 -9.17 -16.39 4.43
CA VAL A 313 -9.99 -17.54 4.00
C VAL A 313 -11.40 -17.15 3.57
N LYS A 314 -11.82 -15.92 3.85
CA LYS A 314 -13.11 -15.33 3.48
C LYS A 314 -12.96 -13.83 3.33
N PRO A 315 -13.85 -13.13 2.61
CA PRO A 315 -13.79 -11.67 2.49
C PRO A 315 -13.71 -10.97 3.85
N LEU A 316 -12.84 -9.99 3.96
CA LEU A 316 -12.63 -9.22 5.18
C LEU A 316 -13.85 -8.35 5.51
N SER A 317 -14.43 -7.78 4.46
CA SER A 317 -15.70 -7.05 4.53
C SER A 317 -16.49 -7.25 3.26
N LYS A 318 -17.81 -7.30 3.41
CA LYS A 318 -18.74 -7.36 2.29
C LYS A 318 -20.00 -6.59 2.65
N PHE A 319 -20.29 -5.58 1.86
CA PHE A 319 -21.51 -4.79 1.97
C PHE A 319 -22.25 -4.85 0.64
N LYS A 320 -23.55 -5.09 0.69
CA LYS A 320 -24.43 -5.04 -0.50
C LYS A 320 -25.79 -4.52 -0.10
N LEU A 321 -26.12 -3.32 -0.55
CA LEU A 321 -27.39 -2.70 -0.27
C LEU A 321 -27.80 -1.77 -1.42
N LEU A 322 -29.06 -1.87 -1.86
CA LEU A 322 -29.70 -0.95 -2.80
C LEU A 322 -28.87 -0.63 -4.05
N GLY A 323 -28.24 -1.65 -4.65
CA GLY A 323 -27.43 -1.49 -5.87
C GLY A 323 -26.01 -0.97 -5.63
N VAL A 324 -25.57 -0.86 -4.38
CA VAL A 324 -24.17 -0.61 -4.01
C VAL A 324 -23.61 -1.90 -3.42
N SER A 325 -22.44 -2.32 -3.91
CA SER A 325 -21.70 -3.44 -3.37
C SER A 325 -20.23 -3.05 -3.17
N VAL A 326 -19.71 -3.30 -1.99
CA VAL A 326 -18.30 -3.08 -1.65
C VAL A 326 -17.77 -4.33 -0.98
N SER A 327 -16.62 -4.83 -1.41
CA SER A 327 -15.99 -6.01 -0.83
C SER A 327 -14.48 -5.84 -0.76
N SER A 328 -13.90 -6.18 0.39
CA SER A 328 -12.47 -6.46 0.54
C SER A 328 -12.31 -7.97 0.47
N TYR A 329 -12.01 -8.49 -0.71
CA TYR A 329 -12.10 -9.93 -0.99
C TYR A 329 -10.78 -10.67 -0.80
N LEU A 330 -9.66 -9.99 -0.89
CA LEU A 330 -8.32 -10.55 -0.78
C LEU A 330 -7.48 -9.75 0.20
N GLU A 331 -6.77 -10.43 1.08
CA GLU A 331 -5.59 -9.91 1.77
C GLU A 331 -4.64 -11.06 2.08
N LYS A 332 -3.44 -10.99 1.53
CA LYS A 332 -2.35 -11.92 1.79
C LYS A 332 -1.05 -11.18 1.98
N GLY A 333 -0.10 -11.78 2.66
CA GLY A 333 1.20 -11.14 2.84
C GLY A 333 2.21 -12.02 3.55
N ARG A 334 3.38 -11.43 3.74
CA ARG A 334 4.55 -12.03 4.39
C ARG A 334 5.19 -11.02 5.33
N MET A 335 5.64 -11.51 6.46
CA MET A 335 6.49 -10.79 7.39
C MET A 335 7.74 -11.60 7.65
N ARG A 336 8.89 -10.93 7.74
CA ARG A 336 10.15 -11.52 8.20
C ARG A 336 10.68 -10.72 9.37
N PHE A 337 11.29 -11.44 10.30
CA PHE A 337 11.89 -10.86 11.47
C PHE A 337 13.35 -11.31 11.56
N SER A 338 14.26 -10.37 11.80
CA SER A 338 15.69 -10.65 11.90
C SER A 338 16.35 -9.76 12.95
N LYS A 339 17.53 -10.17 13.39
CA LYS A 339 18.37 -9.46 14.36
C LYS A 339 19.25 -8.44 13.63
N LEU A 340 18.63 -7.36 13.09
CA LEU A 340 19.33 -6.30 12.37
C LEU A 340 20.03 -5.35 13.38
N GLY A 341 21.34 -5.53 13.54
CA GLY A 341 22.14 -4.63 14.37
C GLY A 341 21.98 -4.81 15.89
N GLY A 342 21.36 -5.90 16.37
CA GLY A 342 21.16 -6.16 17.78
C GLY A 342 20.91 -7.63 18.11
N GLU A 343 20.62 -7.93 19.37
CA GLU A 343 20.33 -9.29 19.83
C GLU A 343 18.85 -9.70 19.67
N LYS A 344 17.94 -8.72 19.57
CA LYS A 344 16.50 -8.93 19.47
C LYS A 344 16.02 -8.85 18.04
N TYR A 345 14.96 -9.61 17.72
CA TYR A 345 14.31 -9.60 16.42
C TYR A 345 13.47 -8.34 16.21
N ASN A 346 13.52 -7.84 15.01
CA ASN A 346 12.72 -6.72 14.51
C ASN A 346 12.06 -7.12 13.19
N LEU A 347 10.95 -6.48 12.84
CA LEU A 347 10.38 -6.61 11.50
C LEU A 347 11.40 -6.06 10.49
N SER A 348 11.97 -6.95 9.68
CA SER A 348 12.96 -6.61 8.65
C SER A 348 12.35 -6.47 7.27
N TYR A 349 11.26 -7.20 7.01
CA TYR A 349 10.57 -7.19 5.73
C TYR A 349 9.06 -7.41 5.90
N PHE A 350 8.28 -6.68 5.14
CA PHE A 350 6.84 -6.85 5.03
C PHE A 350 6.41 -6.71 3.59
N GLN A 351 5.55 -7.61 3.14
CA GLN A 351 4.86 -7.52 1.86
C GLN A 351 3.38 -7.89 2.06
N SER A 352 2.49 -7.15 1.40
CA SER A 352 1.07 -7.53 1.38
C SER A 352 0.40 -7.14 0.07
N THR A 353 -0.58 -7.94 -0.33
CA THR A 353 -1.50 -7.68 -1.44
C THR A 353 -2.92 -7.63 -0.90
N ARG A 354 -3.65 -6.55 -1.18
CA ARG A 354 -5.05 -6.39 -0.81
C ARG A 354 -5.91 -6.10 -2.03
N GLY A 355 -7.00 -6.88 -2.19
CA GLY A 355 -7.94 -6.75 -3.29
C GLY A 355 -9.30 -6.23 -2.81
N ASN A 356 -9.78 -5.17 -3.45
CA ASN A 356 -11.09 -4.59 -3.19
C ASN A 356 -11.93 -4.55 -4.47
N SER A 357 -13.25 -4.60 -4.33
CA SER A 357 -14.19 -4.38 -5.43
C SER A 357 -15.30 -3.43 -5.00
N VAL A 358 -15.69 -2.56 -5.92
CA VAL A 358 -16.81 -1.64 -5.76
C VAL A 358 -17.73 -1.80 -6.98
N SER A 359 -19.04 -1.91 -6.75
CA SER A 359 -20.04 -1.89 -7.81
C SER A 359 -21.20 -1.00 -7.40
N ILE A 360 -21.62 -0.14 -8.31
CA ILE A 360 -22.74 0.78 -8.14
C ILE A 360 -23.68 0.63 -9.34
N LYS A 361 -24.92 0.15 -9.11
CA LYS A 361 -25.97 0.02 -10.14
C LYS A 361 -27.20 0.76 -9.67
N ARG A 362 -27.17 2.11 -9.85
CA ARG A 362 -28.22 2.99 -9.31
C ARG A 362 -28.55 4.17 -10.22
N PRO A 363 -29.81 4.64 -10.18
CA PRO A 363 -30.13 5.96 -10.73
C PRO A 363 -29.48 7.05 -9.89
N PHE A 364 -28.96 8.08 -10.56
CA PHE A 364 -28.52 9.30 -9.91
C PHE A 364 -29.10 10.54 -10.58
N LYS A 365 -29.15 11.62 -9.83
CA LYS A 365 -29.63 12.92 -10.27
C LYS A 365 -28.80 14.01 -9.57
N ILE A 366 -28.16 14.84 -10.36
CA ILE A 366 -27.43 16.02 -9.90
C ILE A 366 -28.27 17.22 -10.26
N ILE A 367 -28.53 18.10 -9.29
CA ILE A 367 -29.34 19.30 -9.46
C ILE A 367 -28.50 20.49 -9.03
N GLU A 368 -28.18 21.37 -9.96
CA GLU A 368 -27.62 22.68 -9.67
C GLU A 368 -28.70 23.58 -9.02
N LYS A 369 -28.31 24.22 -7.95
CA LYS A 369 -29.13 25.21 -7.26
C LYS A 369 -28.32 26.47 -7.00
N ASN A 370 -28.99 27.60 -7.11
CA ASN A 370 -28.41 28.91 -6.82
C ASN A 370 -29.37 29.74 -5.95
N LYS A 371 -28.88 30.25 -4.81
CA LYS A 371 -29.65 31.02 -3.88
C LYS A 371 -29.79 32.48 -4.28
N VAL A 372 -28.89 32.98 -5.12
CA VAL A 372 -28.79 34.39 -5.49
C VAL A 372 -29.69 34.74 -6.68
N VAL A 373 -30.14 33.74 -7.43
CA VAL A 373 -30.96 33.93 -8.62
C VAL A 373 -32.43 34.20 -8.19
N LYS A 374 -33.02 35.31 -8.65
CA LYS A 374 -34.44 35.57 -8.48
C LYS A 374 -35.27 34.51 -9.22
N GLY A 375 -36.29 33.97 -8.54
CA GLY A 375 -37.19 32.97 -9.11
C GLY A 375 -36.82 31.53 -8.70
N ARG A 376 -36.73 30.61 -9.67
CA ARG A 376 -36.57 29.19 -9.42
C ARG A 376 -35.09 28.88 -9.04
N ASN A 377 -34.86 28.43 -7.80
CA ASN A 377 -33.51 28.10 -7.32
C ASN A 377 -32.83 26.96 -8.11
N LYS A 378 -33.57 26.13 -8.80
CA LYS A 378 -33.06 25.06 -9.67
C LYS A 378 -32.61 25.67 -10.99
N GLN A 379 -31.35 25.47 -11.35
CA GLN A 379 -30.76 25.90 -12.62
C GLN A 379 -30.65 24.68 -13.56
N ASN A 380 -29.62 23.91 -13.45
CA ASN A 380 -29.38 22.76 -14.29
C ASN A 380 -29.64 21.43 -13.57
N GLN A 381 -29.81 20.36 -14.37
CA GLN A 381 -30.02 19.02 -13.88
C GLN A 381 -29.39 18.00 -14.81
N ILE A 382 -28.71 17.04 -14.22
CA ILE A 382 -28.22 15.83 -14.89
C ILE A 382 -28.87 14.63 -14.21
N SER A 383 -29.31 13.64 -14.98
CA SER A 383 -29.80 12.36 -14.44
C SER A 383 -29.40 11.21 -15.32
N ALA A 384 -29.05 10.09 -14.73
CA ALA A 384 -28.74 8.85 -15.44
C ALA A 384 -28.92 7.64 -14.52
N LYS A 385 -28.86 6.44 -15.09
CA LYS A 385 -28.66 5.20 -14.36
C LYS A 385 -27.20 4.80 -14.52
N LEU A 386 -26.43 4.91 -13.44
CA LEU A 386 -25.03 4.52 -13.37
C LEU A 386 -24.94 3.01 -13.21
N ASN A 387 -24.17 2.35 -14.08
CA ASN A 387 -23.61 1.04 -13.84
C ASN A 387 -22.07 1.21 -13.81
N PHE A 388 -21.51 1.04 -12.66
CA PHE A 388 -20.06 1.16 -12.43
C PHE A 388 -19.59 -0.04 -11.63
N SER A 389 -18.54 -0.70 -12.08
CA SER A 389 -17.83 -1.67 -11.28
C SER A 389 -16.32 -1.59 -11.50
N THR A 390 -15.58 -1.72 -10.42
CA THR A 390 -14.12 -1.66 -10.44
C THR A 390 -13.53 -2.65 -9.46
N ARG A 391 -12.36 -3.17 -9.80
CA ARG A 391 -11.47 -3.90 -8.91
C ARG A 391 -10.18 -3.14 -8.74
N SER A 392 -9.69 -3.13 -7.52
CA SER A 392 -8.39 -2.53 -7.20
C SER A 392 -7.54 -3.51 -6.42
N ILE A 393 -6.24 -3.49 -6.71
CA ILE A 393 -5.20 -4.20 -6.00
C ILE A 393 -4.26 -3.16 -5.39
N TYR A 394 -3.96 -3.35 -4.13
CA TYR A 394 -2.97 -2.58 -3.37
C TYR A 394 -1.86 -3.53 -2.94
N ASN A 395 -0.66 -3.32 -3.44
CA ASN A 395 0.53 -3.96 -2.93
C ASN A 395 1.27 -3.00 -2.01
N LYS A 396 1.83 -3.53 -0.95
CA LYS A 396 2.71 -2.79 -0.03
C LYS A 396 3.94 -3.62 0.23
N GLU A 397 5.07 -2.96 0.27
CA GLU A 397 6.35 -3.53 0.63
C GLU A 397 7.07 -2.58 1.58
N LEU A 398 7.68 -3.13 2.61
CA LEU A 398 8.55 -2.42 3.53
C LEU A 398 9.81 -3.25 3.71
N GLN A 399 10.96 -2.62 3.48
CA GLN A 399 12.28 -3.18 3.74
C GLN A 399 13.00 -2.32 4.76
N VAL A 400 13.46 -2.92 5.84
CA VAL A 400 14.31 -2.26 6.83
C VAL A 400 15.76 -2.59 6.53
N PHE A 401 16.60 -1.56 6.39
CA PHE A 401 18.02 -1.72 6.12
C PHE A 401 18.84 -1.68 7.41
N LYS A 402 18.50 -0.78 8.32
CA LYS A 402 19.25 -0.56 9.56
C LYS A 402 18.31 -0.23 10.70
N ILE A 403 18.67 -0.68 11.89
CA ILE A 403 17.97 -0.38 13.13
C ILE A 403 19.01 0.08 14.16
N ARG A 404 18.64 1.09 14.94
CA ARG A 404 19.41 1.58 16.05
C ARG A 404 18.46 1.89 17.21
N ASN A 405 18.75 1.35 18.39
CA ASN A 405 18.06 1.78 19.61
C ASN A 405 18.52 3.17 19.99
N ILE A 406 17.59 4.01 20.39
CA ILE A 406 17.82 5.40 20.82
C ILE A 406 17.19 5.63 22.19
N ASP A 407 17.64 6.66 22.88
CA ASP A 407 17.05 7.02 24.16
C ASP A 407 15.87 8.01 23.99
N SER A 408 15.13 8.23 25.09
CA SER A 408 13.98 9.13 25.09
C SER A 408 14.36 10.59 24.80
N LYS A 409 15.56 11.03 25.15
CA LYS A 409 16.04 12.40 24.91
C LYS A 409 16.32 12.60 23.42
N GLU A 410 17.00 11.63 22.81
CA GLU A 410 17.24 11.62 21.36
C GLU A 410 15.93 11.60 20.60
N PHE A 411 14.98 10.73 20.99
CA PHE A 411 13.66 10.65 20.37
C PHE A 411 12.89 11.98 20.45
N GLN A 412 12.92 12.66 21.59
CA GLN A 412 12.27 13.96 21.75
C GLN A 412 12.91 15.03 20.88
N GLY A 413 14.24 15.01 20.73
CA GLY A 413 15.02 15.95 19.93
C GLY A 413 14.88 15.77 18.40
N ILE A 414 14.20 14.73 17.93
CA ILE A 414 14.00 14.51 16.49
C ILE A 414 13.13 15.61 15.89
N ASN A 415 13.74 16.36 14.98
CA ASN A 415 13.08 17.39 14.21
C ASN A 415 12.42 16.80 12.95
N GLU A 416 11.13 17.04 12.77
CA GLU A 416 10.33 16.62 11.61
C GLU A 416 10.17 17.73 10.56
N GLU A 417 10.90 18.84 10.69
CA GLU A 417 10.95 19.90 9.68
C GLU A 417 11.64 19.42 8.39
N ASN A 418 11.46 20.18 7.33
CA ASN A 418 12.06 19.92 6.01
C ASN A 418 11.68 18.57 5.37
N GLN A 419 10.41 18.17 5.52
CA GLN A 419 9.87 17.01 4.82
C GLN A 419 9.89 17.20 3.29
N VAL A 420 10.01 16.10 2.56
CA VAL A 420 10.01 16.09 1.10
C VAL A 420 8.64 15.68 0.53
N LEU A 421 8.33 16.17 -0.66
CA LEU A 421 7.23 15.66 -1.48
C LEU A 421 7.76 14.61 -2.46
N PRO A 422 6.92 13.68 -2.92
CA PRO A 422 7.33 12.76 -3.96
C PRO A 422 7.61 13.49 -5.28
N GLU A 423 8.70 13.15 -5.94
CA GLU A 423 8.94 13.53 -7.31
C GLU A 423 7.99 12.77 -8.22
N TYR A 424 7.32 13.49 -9.13
CA TYR A 424 6.42 12.88 -10.10
C TYR A 424 7.19 12.50 -11.36
N LEU A 425 7.25 11.21 -11.64
CA LEU A 425 7.92 10.66 -12.81
C LEU A 425 6.87 10.08 -13.76
N LYS A 426 7.03 10.36 -15.08
CA LYS A 426 6.18 9.76 -16.12
C LYS A 426 6.50 8.29 -16.34
N GLU A 427 7.77 7.94 -16.19
CA GLU A 427 8.27 6.59 -16.38
C GLU A 427 9.15 6.18 -15.20
N PHE A 428 9.30 4.87 -15.02
CA PHE A 428 10.20 4.31 -14.02
C PHE A 428 11.65 4.67 -14.41
N LYS A 429 12.35 5.42 -13.54
CA LYS A 429 13.77 5.69 -13.67
C LYS A 429 14.54 4.78 -12.74
N THR A 430 15.40 3.94 -13.28
CA THR A 430 16.22 2.98 -12.55
C THR A 430 17.20 3.66 -11.58
N ASN A 431 17.83 4.73 -12.04
CA ASN A 431 18.86 5.48 -11.30
C ASN A 431 18.33 6.47 -10.24
N PHE A 432 17.04 6.44 -9.92
CA PHE A 432 16.47 7.37 -8.93
C PHE A 432 17.02 7.16 -7.52
N TRP A 433 17.46 5.96 -7.19
CA TRP A 433 17.91 5.56 -5.86
C TRP A 433 19.44 5.42 -5.74
N ASP A 434 20.22 5.61 -6.82
CA ASP A 434 21.68 5.38 -6.87
C ASP A 434 22.47 6.10 -5.77
N GLU A 435 22.07 7.31 -5.38
CA GLU A 435 22.72 8.10 -4.32
C GLU A 435 22.71 7.43 -2.93
N PHE A 436 21.92 6.36 -2.75
CA PHE A 436 21.68 5.72 -1.46
C PHE A 436 22.11 4.24 -1.43
N GLU A 437 22.75 3.74 -2.49
CA GLU A 437 23.20 2.35 -2.57
C GLU A 437 24.46 2.10 -1.73
N ASP A 438 25.24 3.14 -1.42
CA ASP A 438 26.54 3.03 -0.71
C ASP A 438 26.44 3.29 0.82
N GLU A 439 25.27 3.55 1.39
CA GLU A 439 25.05 3.79 2.81
C GLU A 439 24.29 2.59 3.49
#